data_af6cabefb7edef7d93ea58734c4fe581
#
_entry.id   af6cabefb7edef7d93ea58734c4fe581
#
_cell.length_a   1.000
_cell.length_b   1.000
_cell.length_c   1.000
_cell.angle_alpha   90.00
_cell.angle_beta   90.00
_cell.angle_gamma   90.00
#
_symmetry.space_group_name_H-M   'P 1'
#
loop_
_entity.id
_entity.type
_entity.pdbx_description
1 polymer ?
#
loop_
_entity_poly.entity_id
_entity_poly.type
_entity_poly.pdbx_seq_one_letter_code
_entity_poly.pdbx_strand_id
1 'polypeptide(L)'
;MAEPTYLNPFVLPVALVTPERHDPIDLYPPAGDGPYPAIIFVHGGPIPPEMQPSPRHWPMFRGYGSLAASRGVLGAVVDHPLHTPADYPAAGAALAEAFETVRADPRVDPDRIAVWYFSGGSPLAADLLHRPPSWLRCLALTYPLLEPFPGTEVDPHYRPVEAVASAGALPIVLTRAGREHPFIAGTVANFLTAAASVSANVRIIDVPNGRHSFDILDDTDESRTAIDTAMTEVINKIT
;
A
#
# COMPACT_ATOMS: atom_id res chain seq x y z
N MET A 1 -20.61 -9.52 20.88
CA MET A 1 -19.54 -10.01 19.98
C MET A 1 -18.40 -9.00 20.07
N ALA A 2 -17.13 -9.44 20.04
CA ALA A 2 -16.02 -8.51 19.98
C ALA A 2 -16.05 -7.75 18.63
N GLU A 3 -15.66 -6.49 18.64
CA GLU A 3 -15.57 -5.68 17.43
C GLU A 3 -14.49 -6.29 16.49
N PRO A 4 -14.73 -6.31 15.17
CA PRO A 4 -13.74 -6.84 14.23
C PRO A 4 -12.43 -6.06 14.29
N THR A 5 -11.29 -6.76 14.23
CA THR A 5 -9.95 -6.14 14.40
C THR A 5 -9.62 -5.11 13.33
N TYR A 6 -10.19 -5.19 12.12
CA TYR A 6 -10.00 -4.18 11.07
C TYR A 6 -10.63 -2.81 11.41
N LEU A 7 -11.47 -2.75 12.45
CA LEU A 7 -12.05 -1.51 12.98
C LEU A 7 -11.24 -0.93 14.15
N ASN A 8 -10.15 -1.58 14.55
CA ASN A 8 -9.26 -1.02 15.56
C ASN A 8 -8.72 0.35 15.12
N PRO A 9 -8.48 1.26 16.07
CA PRO A 9 -7.84 2.53 15.77
C PRO A 9 -6.48 2.38 15.09
N PHE A 10 -6.14 3.31 14.21
CA PHE A 10 -4.78 3.45 13.71
C PHE A 10 -3.84 3.80 14.86
N VAL A 11 -2.74 3.07 15.02
CA VAL A 11 -1.87 3.20 16.20
C VAL A 11 -1.05 4.49 16.24
N LEU A 12 -0.82 5.13 15.09
CA LEU A 12 -0.17 6.43 15.04
C LEU A 12 -1.23 7.54 15.19
N PRO A 13 -1.20 8.33 16.27
CA PRO A 13 -2.14 9.42 16.44
C PRO A 13 -2.00 10.46 15.31
N VAL A 14 -3.10 10.74 14.64
CA VAL A 14 -3.19 11.75 13.59
C VAL A 14 -4.52 12.49 13.66
N ALA A 15 -4.51 13.79 13.40
CA ALA A 15 -5.74 14.55 13.23
C ALA A 15 -6.42 14.11 11.93
N LEU A 16 -7.62 13.53 12.04
CA LEU A 16 -8.33 13.01 10.88
C LEU A 16 -8.83 14.14 9.98
N VAL A 17 -8.51 14.02 8.70
CA VAL A 17 -9.08 14.85 7.64
C VAL A 17 -10.38 14.20 7.14
N THR A 18 -11.40 15.00 6.89
CA THR A 18 -12.62 14.52 6.24
C THR A 18 -12.33 14.30 4.75
N PRO A 19 -12.45 13.06 4.23
CA PRO A 19 -12.15 12.81 2.84
C PRO A 19 -13.24 13.37 1.91
N GLU A 20 -12.83 13.74 0.71
CA GLU A 20 -13.73 13.94 -0.42
C GLU A 20 -13.97 12.56 -1.07
N ARG A 21 -15.26 12.18 -1.18
CA ARG A 21 -15.65 10.84 -1.61
C ARG A 21 -16.03 10.81 -3.08
N HIS A 22 -15.30 10.02 -3.86
CA HIS A 22 -15.54 9.78 -5.30
C HIS A 22 -15.46 8.27 -5.55
N ASP A 23 -16.54 7.55 -5.23
CA ASP A 23 -16.56 6.08 -5.33
C ASP A 23 -15.87 5.55 -6.59
N PRO A 24 -14.84 4.67 -6.49
CA PRO A 24 -14.34 3.95 -5.32
C PRO A 24 -13.14 4.62 -4.59
N ILE A 25 -12.95 5.92 -4.69
CA ILE A 25 -11.78 6.66 -4.18
C ILE A 25 -12.20 7.65 -3.10
N ASP A 26 -11.48 7.67 -1.97
CA ASP A 26 -11.55 8.73 -0.97
C ASP A 26 -10.26 9.57 -1.05
N LEU A 27 -10.40 10.88 -1.33
CA LEU A 27 -9.28 11.82 -1.39
C LEU A 27 -9.12 12.59 -0.08
N TYR A 28 -7.88 12.69 0.40
CA TYR A 28 -7.49 13.43 1.59
C TYR A 28 -6.57 14.59 1.18
N PRO A 29 -7.13 15.74 0.78
CA PRO A 29 -6.32 16.86 0.34
C PRO A 29 -5.60 17.52 1.53
N PRO A 30 -4.33 17.93 1.36
CA PRO A 30 -3.67 18.82 2.32
C PRO A 30 -4.25 20.23 2.25
N ALA A 31 -3.87 21.08 3.19
CA ALA A 31 -4.24 22.50 3.16
C ALA A 31 -3.47 23.24 2.05
N GLY A 32 -4.16 24.13 1.32
CA GLY A 32 -3.59 24.96 0.25
C GLY A 32 -4.20 24.65 -1.13
N ASP A 33 -3.54 25.07 -2.20
CA ASP A 33 -4.13 25.06 -3.55
C ASP A 33 -3.52 24.01 -4.50
N GLY A 34 -2.40 23.36 -4.11
CA GLY A 34 -1.71 22.38 -4.97
C GLY A 34 -0.88 23.04 -6.11
N PRO A 35 -0.42 22.29 -7.13
CA PRO A 35 -0.53 20.82 -7.22
C PRO A 35 0.35 20.10 -6.20
N TYR A 36 -0.21 19.04 -5.62
CA TYR A 36 0.46 18.24 -4.58
C TYR A 36 1.08 16.96 -5.15
N PRO A 37 2.17 16.45 -4.58
CA PRO A 37 2.50 15.04 -4.74
C PRO A 37 1.37 14.19 -4.13
N ALA A 38 1.21 12.95 -4.59
CA ALA A 38 0.16 12.07 -4.09
C ALA A 38 0.68 10.69 -3.68
N ILE A 39 0.00 10.10 -2.70
CA ILE A 39 0.17 8.69 -2.32
C ILE A 39 -1.17 7.97 -2.48
N ILE A 40 -1.18 6.91 -3.30
CA ILE A 40 -2.35 6.07 -3.50
C ILE A 40 -2.21 4.83 -2.61
N PHE A 41 -3.11 4.67 -1.65
CA PHE A 41 -3.13 3.54 -0.72
C PHE A 41 -4.07 2.45 -1.24
N VAL A 42 -3.53 1.24 -1.41
CA VAL A 42 -4.21 0.06 -1.94
C VAL A 42 -4.32 -0.98 -0.83
N HIS A 43 -5.54 -1.26 -0.39
CA HIS A 43 -5.80 -2.15 0.74
C HIS A 43 -5.40 -3.61 0.46
N GLY A 44 -5.27 -4.39 1.55
CA GLY A 44 -5.06 -5.83 1.49
C GLY A 44 -6.30 -6.59 1.00
N GLY A 45 -6.16 -7.89 0.89
CA GLY A 45 -7.26 -8.76 0.48
C GLY A 45 -6.83 -10.24 0.47
N PRO A 46 -7.71 -11.13 0.02
CA PRO A 46 -9.09 -10.90 -0.43
C PRO A 46 -10.02 -10.41 0.66
N ILE A 47 -10.95 -9.50 0.31
CA ILE A 47 -11.99 -8.97 1.19
C ILE A 47 -13.36 -9.42 0.68
N PRO A 48 -14.14 -10.19 1.47
CA PRO A 48 -15.49 -10.58 1.06
C PRO A 48 -16.37 -9.37 0.73
N PRO A 49 -17.18 -9.42 -0.35
CA PRO A 49 -17.96 -8.26 -0.80
C PRO A 49 -19.01 -7.81 0.21
N GLU A 50 -19.47 -8.71 1.10
CA GLU A 50 -20.39 -8.41 2.20
C GLU A 50 -19.72 -7.72 3.39
N MET A 51 -18.38 -7.64 3.45
CA MET A 51 -17.67 -7.01 4.57
C MET A 51 -17.92 -5.50 4.57
N GLN A 52 -18.47 -5.02 5.68
CA GLN A 52 -18.79 -3.61 5.87
C GLN A 52 -18.20 -3.08 7.18
N PRO A 53 -17.76 -1.81 7.19
CA PRO A 53 -17.60 -0.93 6.03
C PRO A 53 -16.49 -1.40 5.11
N SER A 54 -16.47 -0.92 3.85
CA SER A 54 -15.39 -1.22 2.90
C SER A 54 -14.03 -0.69 3.39
N PRO A 55 -12.89 -1.23 2.90
CA PRO A 55 -11.55 -0.91 3.42
C PRO A 55 -11.21 0.58 3.47
N ARG A 56 -11.62 1.38 2.49
CA ARG A 56 -11.36 2.84 2.50
C ARG A 56 -11.97 3.56 3.71
N HIS A 57 -12.96 2.95 4.38
CA HIS A 57 -13.59 3.50 5.58
C HIS A 57 -12.94 3.00 6.89
N TRP A 58 -12.00 2.04 6.82
CA TRP A 58 -11.35 1.53 8.02
C TRP A 58 -10.48 2.60 8.68
N PRO A 59 -10.43 2.62 10.03
CA PRO A 59 -9.64 3.63 10.76
C PRO A 59 -8.18 3.72 10.29
N MET A 60 -7.57 2.58 9.93
CA MET A 60 -6.21 2.50 9.42
C MET A 60 -6.04 3.34 8.15
N PHE A 61 -6.86 3.12 7.12
CA PHE A 61 -6.71 3.82 5.84
C PHE A 61 -7.08 5.30 5.94
N ARG A 62 -8.09 5.62 6.78
CA ARG A 62 -8.38 7.02 7.14
C ARG A 62 -7.19 7.68 7.84
N GLY A 63 -6.48 6.91 8.69
CA GLY A 63 -5.24 7.35 9.35
C GLY A 63 -4.13 7.62 8.35
N TYR A 64 -3.84 6.69 7.45
CA TYR A 64 -2.82 6.87 6.41
C TYR A 64 -3.12 8.05 5.47
N GLY A 65 -4.36 8.16 4.98
CA GLY A 65 -4.78 9.30 4.15
C GLY A 65 -4.61 10.64 4.86
N SER A 66 -5.03 10.72 6.12
CA SER A 66 -4.88 11.93 6.94
C SER A 66 -3.42 12.24 7.28
N LEU A 67 -2.60 11.21 7.51
CA LEU A 67 -1.16 11.36 7.76
C LEU A 67 -0.46 11.96 6.53
N ALA A 68 -0.76 11.47 5.33
CA ALA A 68 -0.25 12.05 4.09
C ALA A 68 -0.65 13.52 3.96
N ALA A 69 -1.93 13.83 4.15
CA ALA A 69 -2.45 15.20 4.09
C ALA A 69 -1.76 16.13 5.09
N SER A 70 -1.53 15.67 6.32
CA SER A 70 -0.83 16.45 7.37
C SER A 70 0.62 16.81 7.00
N ARG A 71 1.19 16.12 5.99
CA ARG A 71 2.56 16.34 5.48
C ARG A 71 2.61 17.01 4.11
N GLY A 72 1.52 17.59 3.66
CA GLY A 72 1.46 18.32 2.39
C GLY A 72 1.37 17.40 1.16
N VAL A 73 0.96 16.15 1.33
CA VAL A 73 0.79 15.16 0.26
C VAL A 73 -0.68 14.76 0.16
N LEU A 74 -1.24 14.73 -1.03
CA LEU A 74 -2.61 14.25 -1.23
C LEU A 74 -2.65 12.73 -1.01
N GLY A 75 -3.42 12.28 0.00
CA GLY A 75 -3.70 10.87 0.19
C GLY A 75 -4.90 10.44 -0.64
N ALA A 76 -4.79 9.34 -1.37
CA ALA A 76 -5.92 8.72 -2.06
C ALA A 76 -6.06 7.27 -1.58
N VAL A 77 -7.20 6.91 -1.01
CA VAL A 77 -7.50 5.54 -0.57
C VAL A 77 -8.48 4.91 -1.54
N VAL A 78 -8.14 3.75 -2.09
CA VAL A 78 -8.89 3.12 -3.18
C VAL A 78 -9.43 1.78 -2.76
N ASP A 79 -10.74 1.55 -2.96
CA ASP A 79 -11.32 0.21 -2.93
C ASP A 79 -11.15 -0.49 -4.28
N HIS A 80 -10.97 -1.81 -4.25
CA HIS A 80 -10.83 -2.65 -5.44
C HIS A 80 -11.51 -4.01 -5.22
N PRO A 81 -11.97 -4.69 -6.31
CA PRO A 81 -12.79 -5.90 -6.21
C PRO A 81 -11.96 -7.19 -6.02
N LEU A 82 -10.95 -7.18 -5.14
CA LEU A 82 -10.22 -8.39 -4.76
C LEU A 82 -11.00 -9.15 -3.69
N HIS A 83 -11.97 -9.96 -4.10
CA HIS A 83 -12.83 -10.76 -3.21
C HIS A 83 -12.33 -12.20 -3.05
N THR A 84 -11.65 -12.72 -4.07
CA THR A 84 -11.00 -14.04 -4.10
C THR A 84 -9.64 -13.94 -4.79
N PRO A 85 -8.76 -14.92 -4.66
CA PRO A 85 -7.50 -14.95 -5.40
C PRO A 85 -7.65 -14.94 -6.94
N ALA A 86 -8.81 -15.34 -7.47
CA ALA A 86 -9.08 -15.29 -8.90
C ALA A 86 -9.35 -13.87 -9.42
N ASP A 87 -9.62 -12.92 -8.52
CA ASP A 87 -10.01 -11.56 -8.88
C ASP A 87 -8.83 -10.60 -9.08
N TYR A 88 -7.58 -11.06 -8.93
CA TYR A 88 -6.40 -10.19 -9.17
C TYR A 88 -6.46 -9.46 -10.52
N PRO A 89 -6.83 -10.09 -11.66
CA PRO A 89 -6.96 -9.36 -12.93
C PRO A 89 -8.01 -8.25 -12.90
N ALA A 90 -9.18 -8.51 -12.31
CA ALA A 90 -10.23 -7.50 -12.19
C ALA A 90 -9.82 -6.36 -11.24
N ALA A 91 -9.16 -6.69 -10.12
CA ALA A 91 -8.65 -5.70 -9.19
C ALA A 91 -7.52 -4.85 -9.81
N GLY A 92 -6.62 -5.45 -10.60
CA GLY A 92 -5.58 -4.73 -11.33
C GLY A 92 -6.15 -3.74 -12.33
N ALA A 93 -7.17 -4.17 -13.11
CA ALA A 93 -7.86 -3.28 -14.05
C ALA A 93 -8.55 -2.10 -13.33
N ALA A 94 -9.26 -2.36 -12.23
CA ALA A 94 -9.89 -1.31 -11.43
C ALA A 94 -8.87 -0.33 -10.83
N LEU A 95 -7.71 -0.81 -10.38
CA LEU A 95 -6.64 0.06 -9.88
C LEU A 95 -6.03 0.92 -11.00
N ALA A 96 -5.85 0.39 -12.20
CA ALA A 96 -5.34 1.18 -13.31
C ALA A 96 -6.27 2.37 -13.61
N GLU A 97 -7.59 2.18 -13.61
CA GLU A 97 -8.59 3.25 -13.76
C GLU A 97 -8.53 4.25 -12.59
N ALA A 98 -8.39 3.75 -11.36
CA ALA A 98 -8.26 4.60 -10.18
C ALA A 98 -6.99 5.46 -10.21
N PHE A 99 -5.85 4.91 -10.66
CA PHE A 99 -4.59 5.66 -10.81
C PHE A 99 -4.75 6.79 -11.81
N GLU A 100 -5.38 6.55 -12.96
CA GLU A 100 -5.65 7.61 -13.95
C GLU A 100 -6.62 8.67 -13.40
N THR A 101 -7.63 8.26 -12.62
CA THR A 101 -8.57 9.20 -11.98
C THR A 101 -7.84 10.12 -10.99
N VAL A 102 -6.96 9.57 -10.13
CA VAL A 102 -6.18 10.37 -9.19
C VAL A 102 -5.21 11.30 -9.93
N ARG A 103 -4.55 10.80 -10.99
CA ARG A 103 -3.61 11.58 -11.80
C ARG A 103 -4.29 12.74 -12.55
N ALA A 104 -5.56 12.58 -12.91
CA ALA A 104 -6.34 13.61 -13.60
C ALA A 104 -6.90 14.69 -12.65
N ASP A 105 -6.82 14.51 -11.33
CA ASP A 105 -7.25 15.55 -10.38
C ASP A 105 -6.35 16.79 -10.54
N PRO A 106 -6.91 17.98 -10.78
CA PRO A 106 -6.11 19.19 -11.03
C PRO A 106 -5.23 19.62 -9.86
N ARG A 107 -5.47 19.08 -8.68
CA ARG A 107 -4.67 19.35 -7.47
C ARG A 107 -3.49 18.39 -7.33
N VAL A 108 -3.41 17.35 -8.14
CA VAL A 108 -2.32 16.36 -8.11
C VAL A 108 -1.26 16.74 -9.14
N ASP A 109 0.00 16.68 -8.73
CA ASP A 109 1.12 16.67 -9.68
C ASP A 109 1.24 15.26 -10.28
N PRO A 110 0.87 15.08 -11.55
CA PRO A 110 0.75 13.76 -12.16
C PRO A 110 2.09 13.01 -12.32
N ASP A 111 3.21 13.70 -12.08
CA ASP A 111 4.56 13.14 -12.17
C ASP A 111 5.21 12.87 -10.80
N ARG A 112 4.50 13.13 -9.69
CA ARG A 112 4.99 12.96 -8.32
C ARG A 112 4.05 12.06 -7.49
N ILE A 113 3.94 10.79 -7.90
CA ILE A 113 3.00 9.85 -7.28
C ILE A 113 3.75 8.63 -6.74
N ALA A 114 3.37 8.18 -5.55
CA ALA A 114 3.68 6.88 -4.99
C ALA A 114 2.44 6.01 -4.91
N VAL A 115 2.62 4.69 -5.03
CA VAL A 115 1.55 3.71 -4.77
C VAL A 115 1.99 2.83 -3.61
N TRP A 116 1.11 2.64 -2.62
CA TRP A 116 1.40 1.93 -1.37
C TRP A 116 0.43 0.77 -1.16
N TYR A 117 0.94 -0.43 -1.25
CA TYR A 117 0.18 -1.67 -1.10
C TYR A 117 0.32 -2.29 0.28
N PHE A 118 -0.73 -2.95 0.73
CA PHE A 118 -0.79 -3.62 2.02
C PHE A 118 -1.12 -5.10 1.86
N SER A 119 -0.44 -5.96 2.63
CA SER A 119 -0.81 -7.37 2.83
C SER A 119 -1.09 -8.11 1.52
N GLY A 120 -2.23 -8.80 1.42
CA GLY A 120 -2.69 -9.53 0.24
C GLY A 120 -3.08 -8.66 -0.97
N GLY A 121 -3.04 -7.33 -0.86
CA GLY A 121 -3.10 -6.42 -2.02
C GLY A 121 -1.76 -6.28 -2.75
N SER A 122 -0.65 -6.68 -2.09
CA SER A 122 0.70 -6.51 -2.64
C SER A 122 0.99 -7.27 -3.94
N PRO A 123 0.36 -8.42 -4.28
CA PRO A 123 0.51 -9.03 -5.60
C PRO A 123 0.14 -8.10 -6.76
N LEU A 124 -0.82 -7.17 -6.57
CA LEU A 124 -1.20 -6.17 -7.57
C LEU A 124 -0.06 -5.19 -7.93
N ALA A 125 0.96 -5.08 -7.06
CA ALA A 125 2.15 -4.28 -7.36
C ALA A 125 2.97 -4.85 -8.54
N ALA A 126 2.77 -6.11 -8.91
CA ALA A 126 3.46 -6.74 -10.03
C ALA A 126 3.23 -5.99 -11.36
N ASP A 127 2.03 -5.45 -11.59
CA ASP A 127 1.73 -4.62 -12.76
C ASP A 127 2.72 -3.45 -12.90
N LEU A 128 2.96 -2.74 -11.79
CA LEU A 128 3.86 -1.60 -11.74
C LEU A 128 5.34 -2.02 -11.73
N LEU A 129 5.67 -3.20 -11.21
CA LEU A 129 7.03 -3.74 -11.22
C LEU A 129 7.44 -4.27 -12.60
N HIS A 130 6.53 -4.91 -13.34
CA HIS A 130 6.82 -5.40 -14.69
C HIS A 130 7.19 -4.29 -15.67
N ARG A 131 6.53 -3.15 -15.55
CA ARG A 131 6.78 -1.97 -16.38
C ARG A 131 6.47 -0.69 -15.61
N PRO A 132 7.43 -0.19 -14.80
CA PRO A 132 7.23 1.02 -14.04
C PRO A 132 6.84 2.21 -14.94
N PRO A 133 5.68 2.82 -14.76
CA PRO A 133 5.32 4.00 -15.53
C PRO A 133 6.15 5.21 -15.10
N SER A 134 6.40 6.15 -16.01
CA SER A 134 7.25 7.31 -15.75
C SER A 134 6.75 8.25 -14.65
N TRP A 135 5.46 8.23 -14.36
CA TRP A 135 4.85 9.02 -13.30
C TRP A 135 5.05 8.43 -11.89
N LEU A 136 5.36 7.13 -11.79
CA LEU A 136 5.55 6.45 -10.52
C LEU A 136 6.94 6.74 -9.96
N ARG A 137 7.01 7.41 -8.82
CA ARG A 137 8.27 7.78 -8.16
C ARG A 137 8.69 6.84 -7.04
N CYS A 138 7.73 6.13 -6.45
CA CYS A 138 7.98 5.19 -5.36
C CYS A 138 6.88 4.13 -5.30
N LEU A 139 7.28 2.89 -5.04
CA LEU A 139 6.40 1.80 -4.66
C LEU A 139 6.60 1.51 -3.18
N ALA A 140 5.53 1.46 -2.39
CA ALA A 140 5.62 1.07 -0.99
C ALA A 140 4.83 -0.22 -0.73
N LEU A 141 5.36 -1.06 0.16
CA LEU A 141 4.82 -2.37 0.52
C LEU A 141 4.86 -2.50 2.06
N THR A 142 3.73 -2.76 2.70
CA THR A 142 3.67 -2.95 4.15
C THR A 142 3.14 -4.35 4.47
N TYR A 143 3.90 -5.12 5.27
CA TYR A 143 3.68 -6.55 5.59
C TYR A 143 3.16 -7.34 4.39
N PRO A 144 3.86 -7.29 3.23
CA PRO A 144 3.30 -7.75 1.97
C PRO A 144 3.26 -9.27 1.84
N LEU A 145 2.19 -9.79 1.24
CA LEU A 145 2.16 -11.12 0.64
C LEU A 145 2.71 -11.00 -0.79
N LEU A 146 3.82 -11.67 -1.11
CA LEU A 146 4.54 -11.50 -2.39
C LEU A 146 4.56 -12.75 -3.27
N GLU A 147 4.02 -13.85 -2.76
CA GLU A 147 3.76 -15.10 -3.51
C GLU A 147 2.43 -15.69 -3.03
N PRO A 148 1.69 -16.41 -3.90
CA PRO A 148 0.43 -17.02 -3.52
C PRO A 148 0.64 -18.12 -2.46
N PHE A 149 -0.34 -18.33 -1.60
CA PHE A 149 -0.33 -19.46 -0.67
C PHE A 149 -0.30 -20.79 -1.43
N PRO A 150 0.35 -21.84 -0.88
CA PRO A 150 0.39 -23.15 -1.49
C PRO A 150 -1.01 -23.67 -1.83
N GLY A 151 -1.18 -24.16 -3.06
CA GLY A 151 -2.48 -24.63 -3.54
C GLY A 151 -3.45 -23.54 -3.99
N THR A 152 -3.06 -22.28 -3.94
CA THR A 152 -3.83 -21.17 -4.49
C THR A 152 -3.34 -20.86 -5.90
N GLU A 153 -4.23 -20.98 -6.88
CA GLU A 153 -3.93 -20.55 -8.25
C GLU A 153 -4.11 -19.03 -8.37
N VAL A 154 -3.05 -18.36 -8.78
CA VAL A 154 -3.03 -16.92 -9.10
C VAL A 154 -2.39 -16.75 -10.46
N ASP A 155 -2.93 -15.86 -11.27
CA ASP A 155 -2.35 -15.53 -12.56
C ASP A 155 -0.85 -15.18 -12.37
N PRO A 156 0.06 -15.83 -13.13
CA PRO A 156 1.51 -15.62 -13.01
C PRO A 156 1.94 -14.15 -13.13
N HIS A 157 1.13 -13.32 -13.78
CA HIS A 157 1.36 -11.90 -13.88
C HIS A 157 1.44 -11.21 -12.51
N TYR A 158 0.66 -11.69 -11.51
CA TYR A 158 0.59 -11.13 -10.16
C TYR A 158 1.58 -11.81 -9.18
N ARG A 159 2.85 -11.90 -9.58
CA ARG A 159 3.94 -12.46 -8.79
C ARG A 159 5.07 -11.45 -8.61
N PRO A 160 5.02 -10.61 -7.57
CA PRO A 160 6.04 -9.57 -7.33
C PRO A 160 7.47 -10.11 -7.25
N VAL A 161 7.68 -11.34 -6.75
CA VAL A 161 9.03 -11.96 -6.68
C VAL A 161 9.64 -12.11 -8.08
N GLU A 162 8.83 -12.43 -9.09
CA GLU A 162 9.29 -12.54 -10.48
C GLU A 162 9.35 -11.14 -11.13
N ALA A 163 8.36 -10.31 -10.86
CA ALA A 163 8.22 -8.98 -11.47
C ALA A 163 9.33 -8.00 -11.08
N VAL A 164 9.91 -8.13 -9.88
CA VAL A 164 10.95 -7.21 -9.39
C VAL A 164 12.19 -7.17 -10.27
N ALA A 165 12.44 -8.22 -11.06
CA ALA A 165 13.52 -8.24 -12.05
C ALA A 165 13.41 -7.13 -13.10
N SER A 166 12.21 -6.61 -13.33
CA SER A 166 11.93 -5.55 -14.30
C SER A 166 11.78 -4.16 -13.66
N ALA A 167 11.86 -4.04 -12.33
CA ALA A 167 11.62 -2.80 -11.60
C ALA A 167 12.61 -1.66 -11.93
N GLY A 168 13.76 -1.99 -12.50
CA GLY A 168 14.77 -0.99 -12.86
C GLY A 168 15.24 -0.17 -11.67
N ALA A 169 15.26 1.15 -11.81
CA ALA A 169 15.67 2.08 -10.76
C ALA A 169 14.53 2.53 -9.83
N LEU A 170 13.31 1.99 -9.98
CA LEU A 170 12.16 2.37 -9.15
C LEU A 170 12.48 2.20 -7.67
N PRO A 171 12.37 3.27 -6.84
CA PRO A 171 12.51 3.15 -5.40
C PRO A 171 11.38 2.32 -4.81
N ILE A 172 11.74 1.32 -3.98
CA ILE A 172 10.80 0.47 -3.27
C ILE A 172 11.03 0.64 -1.77
N VAL A 173 9.99 0.99 -1.02
CA VAL A 173 9.99 1.02 0.44
C VAL A 173 9.23 -0.18 0.96
N LEU A 174 9.91 -1.09 1.67
CA LEU A 174 9.33 -2.33 2.17
C LEU A 174 9.37 -2.35 3.70
N THR A 175 8.20 -2.36 4.34
CA THR A 175 8.05 -2.51 5.79
C THR A 175 7.65 -3.95 6.11
N ARG A 176 8.48 -4.65 6.89
CA ARG A 176 8.24 -6.05 7.26
C ARG A 176 8.01 -6.23 8.75
N ALA A 177 7.01 -7.02 9.09
CA ALA A 177 6.72 -7.43 10.46
C ALA A 177 7.64 -8.58 10.87
N GLY A 178 8.25 -8.48 12.06
CA GLY A 178 9.16 -9.52 12.55
C GLY A 178 8.44 -10.73 13.17
N ARG A 179 7.18 -10.54 13.58
CA ARG A 179 6.31 -11.62 14.10
C ARG A 179 5.23 -12.01 13.08
N GLU A 180 5.65 -12.04 11.84
CA GLU A 180 4.81 -12.37 10.68
C GLU A 180 4.53 -13.87 10.61
N HIS A 181 3.46 -14.25 9.91
CA HIS A 181 3.20 -15.65 9.56
C HIS A 181 4.39 -16.21 8.77
N PRO A 182 4.94 -17.40 9.13
CA PRO A 182 6.19 -17.92 8.53
C PRO A 182 6.17 -17.99 7.00
N PHE A 183 5.03 -18.34 6.39
CA PHE A 183 4.89 -18.35 4.94
C PHE A 183 5.05 -16.94 4.35
N ILE A 184 4.35 -15.94 4.89
CA ILE A 184 4.42 -14.54 4.40
C ILE A 184 5.85 -14.01 4.57
N ALA A 185 6.48 -14.24 5.73
CA ALA A 185 7.88 -13.88 5.95
C ALA A 185 8.82 -14.53 4.92
N GLY A 186 8.56 -15.78 4.54
CA GLY A 186 9.27 -16.49 3.48
C GLY A 186 9.13 -15.80 2.11
N THR A 187 7.92 -15.36 1.74
CA THR A 187 7.69 -14.67 0.46
C THR A 187 8.43 -13.32 0.41
N VAL A 188 8.52 -12.62 1.55
CA VAL A 188 9.33 -11.39 1.67
C VAL A 188 10.81 -11.68 1.49
N ALA A 189 11.33 -12.76 2.09
CA ALA A 189 12.73 -13.16 1.93
C ALA A 189 13.05 -13.52 0.47
N ASN A 190 12.16 -14.24 -0.22
CA ASN A 190 12.30 -14.57 -1.64
C ASN A 190 12.32 -13.30 -2.51
N PHE A 191 11.42 -12.35 -2.26
CA PHE A 191 11.39 -11.07 -2.95
C PHE A 191 12.70 -10.29 -2.77
N LEU A 192 13.20 -10.19 -1.53
CA LEU A 192 14.44 -9.48 -1.25
C LEU A 192 15.66 -10.15 -1.89
N THR A 193 15.65 -11.48 -1.98
CA THR A 193 16.68 -12.23 -2.70
C THR A 193 16.63 -11.94 -4.19
N ALA A 194 15.45 -11.97 -4.81
CA ALA A 194 15.26 -11.62 -6.22
C ALA A 194 15.64 -10.15 -6.50
N ALA A 195 15.21 -9.23 -5.65
CA ALA A 195 15.55 -7.81 -5.75
C ALA A 195 17.07 -7.57 -5.68
N ALA A 196 17.76 -8.23 -4.75
CA ALA A 196 19.21 -8.14 -4.60
C ALA A 196 19.96 -8.66 -5.83
N SER A 197 19.46 -9.73 -6.48
CA SER A 197 20.07 -10.32 -7.66
C SER A 197 20.13 -9.37 -8.87
N VAL A 198 19.20 -8.40 -8.91
CA VAL A 198 19.13 -7.37 -9.97
C VAL A 198 19.50 -5.96 -9.46
N SER A 199 20.02 -5.86 -8.23
CA SER A 199 20.37 -4.58 -7.59
C SER A 199 19.19 -3.58 -7.54
N ALA A 200 17.97 -4.07 -7.36
CA ALA A 200 16.79 -3.21 -7.22
C ALA A 200 16.93 -2.27 -6.01
N ASN A 201 16.40 -1.07 -6.13
CA ASN A 201 16.50 -0.03 -5.11
C ASN A 201 15.46 -0.24 -3.99
N VAL A 202 15.76 -1.11 -3.03
CA VAL A 202 14.85 -1.47 -1.93
C VAL A 202 15.34 -0.89 -0.61
N ARG A 203 14.53 -0.05 0.02
CA ARG A 203 14.69 0.41 1.41
C ARG A 203 13.84 -0.46 2.32
N ILE A 204 14.46 -1.16 3.27
CA ILE A 204 13.77 -2.02 4.23
C ILE A 204 13.57 -1.26 5.53
N ILE A 205 12.36 -1.38 6.11
CA ILE A 205 11.99 -0.92 7.44
C ILE A 205 11.55 -2.14 8.24
N ASP A 206 12.29 -2.43 9.31
CA ASP A 206 12.00 -3.56 10.18
C ASP A 206 11.11 -3.16 11.35
N VAL A 207 10.13 -4.02 11.66
CA VAL A 207 9.30 -3.94 12.87
C VAL A 207 9.45 -5.26 13.62
N PRO A 208 10.59 -5.47 14.32
CA PRO A 208 10.98 -6.77 14.90
C PRO A 208 9.93 -7.42 15.78
N ASN A 209 9.19 -6.64 16.56
CA ASN A 209 8.13 -7.13 17.43
C ASN A 209 6.71 -6.94 16.85
N GLY A 210 6.59 -6.36 15.65
CA GLY A 210 5.32 -6.15 14.97
C GLY A 210 4.72 -7.44 14.41
N ARG A 211 3.41 -7.60 14.61
CA ARG A 211 2.60 -8.64 13.96
C ARG A 211 2.15 -8.18 12.57
N HIS A 212 1.61 -9.08 11.78
CA HIS A 212 0.84 -8.70 10.60
C HIS A 212 -0.25 -7.69 10.99
N SER A 213 -0.39 -6.58 10.26
CA SER A 213 -1.26 -5.46 10.62
C SER A 213 -0.88 -4.77 11.95
N PHE A 214 0.42 -4.63 12.23
CA PHE A 214 0.93 -3.96 13.44
C PHE A 214 0.40 -2.53 13.60
N ASP A 215 0.01 -1.90 12.52
CA ASP A 215 -0.52 -0.54 12.43
C ASP A 215 -1.94 -0.36 13.03
N ILE A 216 -2.60 -1.48 13.37
CA ILE A 216 -3.88 -1.52 14.12
C ILE A 216 -3.87 -2.50 15.29
N LEU A 217 -2.87 -3.39 15.38
CA LEU A 217 -2.82 -4.45 16.38
C LEU A 217 -1.78 -4.21 17.47
N ASP A 218 -0.75 -3.43 17.18
CA ASP A 218 0.39 -3.25 18.09
C ASP A 218 0.58 -1.76 18.42
N ASP A 219 -0.17 -1.27 19.42
CA ASP A 219 -0.08 0.12 19.89
C ASP A 219 1.23 0.33 20.67
N THR A 220 2.34 0.39 19.95
CA THR A 220 3.71 0.50 20.48
C THR A 220 4.46 1.65 19.82
N ASP A 221 5.50 2.16 20.47
CA ASP A 221 6.40 3.17 19.87
C ASP A 221 7.12 2.63 18.64
N GLU A 222 7.44 1.33 18.63
CA GLU A 222 8.04 0.66 17.48
C GLU A 222 7.15 0.73 16.25
N SER A 223 5.86 0.38 16.39
CA SER A 223 4.88 0.45 15.31
C SER A 223 4.69 1.88 14.82
N ARG A 224 4.53 2.83 15.74
CA ARG A 224 4.40 4.26 15.40
C ARG A 224 5.62 4.79 14.65
N THR A 225 6.83 4.44 15.13
CA THR A 225 8.08 4.84 14.49
C THR A 225 8.22 4.25 13.10
N ALA A 226 7.84 2.98 12.91
CA ALA A 226 7.89 2.32 11.61
C ALA A 226 6.96 2.98 10.59
N ILE A 227 5.72 3.28 10.99
CA ILE A 227 4.74 3.98 10.13
C ILE A 227 5.27 5.38 9.75
N ASP A 228 5.77 6.12 10.72
CA ASP A 228 6.32 7.47 10.53
C ASP A 228 7.52 7.47 9.60
N THR A 229 8.43 6.52 9.80
CA THR A 229 9.62 6.33 8.96
C THR A 229 9.23 5.94 7.53
N ALA A 230 8.30 4.99 7.35
CA ALA A 230 7.84 4.58 6.04
C ALA A 230 7.19 5.74 5.28
N MET A 231 6.32 6.50 5.94
CA MET A 231 5.70 7.69 5.35
C MET A 231 6.75 8.72 4.93
N THR A 232 7.74 8.98 5.78
CA THR A 232 8.84 9.91 5.48
C THR A 232 9.68 9.45 4.30
N GLU A 233 10.05 8.16 4.26
CA GLU A 233 10.83 7.59 3.14
C GLU A 233 10.07 7.68 1.82
N VAL A 234 8.76 7.42 1.80
CA VAL A 234 7.92 7.54 0.60
C VAL A 234 7.83 9.00 0.15
N ILE A 235 7.53 9.92 1.07
CA ILE A 235 7.41 11.36 0.77
C ILE A 235 8.71 11.89 0.16
N ASN A 236 9.87 11.53 0.70
CA ASN A 236 11.17 11.96 0.18
C ASN A 236 11.45 11.50 -1.26
N LYS A 237 10.67 10.56 -1.83
CA LYS A 237 10.81 10.12 -3.23
C LYS A 237 9.88 10.87 -4.18
N ILE A 238 8.87 11.54 -3.66
CA ILE A 238 7.85 12.25 -4.44
C ILE A 238 7.88 13.77 -4.26
N THR A 239 8.73 14.27 -3.36
CA THR A 239 8.96 15.72 -3.14
C THR A 239 10.35 16.10 -3.63
#